data_1e04db05c2277ac0a1636264e7c20b2f
#
_entry.id   1e04db05c2277ac0a1636264e7c20b2f
#
_cell.length_a   1.000
_cell.length_b   1.000
_cell.length_c   1.000
_cell.angle_alpha   90.00
_cell.angle_beta   90.00
_cell.angle_gamma   90.00
#
_symmetry.space_group_name_H-M   'P 1'
#
loop_
_entity.id
_entity.type
_entity.pdbx_description
1 polymer ?
#
loop_
_entity_poly.entity_id
_entity_poly.type
_entity_poly.pdbx_seq_one_letter_code
_entity_poly.pdbx_strand_id
1 'polypeptide(L)'
;MIMNKNREQGIMGLETFFLFILLLIFNGGYSQTRFKNEIFDSFIVSKDFQFGKSLTQGGKLDLLKMDIYQPKGDDLDKRPLIILAHGGHFMFGDKQEFSGEAEVLAKAGFVVACVNYRLIDVEPSDTASMKAVIDAIHDLRAAVRFFNKDVKTENKYRIDPAKVIIGGYSAGAVASLHYAYANTIKDVVDMGGEWLLEYVERTGGFEGRSGNPGFQSQVCGVINFAGSMHSANLLDVDEPFLVSVHGTNDKTVPFNAGSTGTTAVVTEGSGLIHARAKQIGLANLLIAMEGADHLIRFSCEDCLEQIMGFLSTQL
;
A
#
# COMPACT_ATOMS: atom_id res chain seq x y z
N MET A 1 42.42 58.33 -38.89
CA MET A 1 41.20 58.70 -38.16
C MET A 1 40.41 57.42 -37.86
N ILE A 2 40.75 56.85 -36.71
CA ILE A 2 40.22 55.56 -36.28
C ILE A 2 39.12 55.87 -35.20
N MET A 3 37.92 55.63 -35.51
CA MET A 3 36.83 55.76 -34.53
C MET A 3 36.37 54.39 -33.99
N ASN A 4 36.36 54.35 -32.71
CA ASN A 4 35.97 53.29 -31.78
C ASN A 4 34.57 52.71 -32.05
N LYS A 5 34.45 51.38 -32.13
CA LYS A 5 33.21 50.63 -32.13
C LYS A 5 33.36 49.45 -31.17
N ASN A 6 33.14 49.69 -29.90
CA ASN A 6 32.98 48.64 -28.90
C ASN A 6 32.33 49.22 -27.65
N ARG A 7 30.99 49.18 -27.59
CA ARG A 7 30.22 49.26 -26.34
C ARG A 7 28.74 49.00 -26.62
N GLU A 8 28.32 47.75 -26.77
CA GLU A 8 26.90 47.35 -26.69
C GLU A 8 26.71 45.82 -26.67
N GLN A 9 27.51 45.06 -25.92
CA GLN A 9 27.29 43.64 -25.75
C GLN A 9 27.30 43.14 -24.30
N GLY A 10 27.00 44.01 -23.31
CA GLY A 10 27.18 43.65 -21.89
C GLY A 10 25.94 43.56 -21.04
N ILE A 11 24.71 43.82 -21.55
CA ILE A 11 23.55 43.96 -20.67
C ILE A 11 22.45 42.89 -20.91
N MET A 12 22.44 42.15 -22.02
CA MET A 12 21.39 41.16 -22.33
C MET A 12 21.57 39.79 -21.64
N GLY A 13 22.72 39.53 -21.00
CA GLY A 13 23.00 38.22 -20.38
C GLY A 13 22.52 38.08 -18.93
N LEU A 14 22.35 39.19 -18.22
CA LEU A 14 22.08 39.14 -16.79
C LEU A 14 20.57 39.00 -16.49
N GLU A 15 19.71 39.65 -17.26
CA GLU A 15 18.24 39.57 -17.06
C GLU A 15 17.67 38.22 -17.48
N THR A 16 18.18 37.58 -18.53
CA THR A 16 17.77 36.23 -18.96
C THR A 16 18.22 35.15 -17.98
N PHE A 17 19.40 35.34 -17.34
CA PHE A 17 19.90 34.40 -16.33
C PHE A 17 19.08 34.47 -15.01
N PHE A 18 18.66 35.67 -14.60
CA PHE A 18 17.77 35.86 -13.43
C PHE A 18 16.39 35.32 -13.66
N LEU A 19 15.81 35.43 -14.87
CA LEU A 19 14.50 34.87 -15.19
C LEU A 19 14.52 33.33 -15.19
N PHE A 20 15.61 32.70 -15.64
CA PHE A 20 15.78 31.24 -15.61
C PHE A 20 15.95 30.70 -14.18
N ILE A 21 16.65 31.42 -13.32
CA ILE A 21 16.80 31.06 -11.89
C ILE A 21 15.49 31.24 -11.15
N LEU A 22 14.69 32.29 -11.45
CA LEU A 22 13.38 32.51 -10.85
C LEU A 22 12.37 31.41 -11.25
N LEU A 23 12.39 30.93 -12.51
CA LEU A 23 11.55 29.82 -12.98
C LEU A 23 11.95 28.47 -12.35
N LEU A 24 13.22 28.23 -12.05
CA LEU A 24 13.68 27.02 -11.36
C LEU A 24 13.32 27.01 -9.87
N ILE A 25 13.26 28.19 -9.21
CA ILE A 25 12.87 28.29 -7.81
C ILE A 25 11.36 28.06 -7.64
N PHE A 26 10.52 28.49 -8.59
CA PHE A 26 9.07 28.28 -8.50
C PHE A 26 8.64 26.82 -8.76
N ASN A 27 9.37 26.04 -9.54
CA ASN A 27 9.07 24.62 -9.75
C ASN A 27 9.58 23.70 -8.61
N GLY A 28 10.55 24.13 -7.82
CA GLY A 28 11.10 23.37 -6.69
C GLY A 28 10.22 23.40 -5.43
N GLY A 29 9.46 24.48 -5.22
CA GLY A 29 8.67 24.69 -4.01
C GLY A 29 7.40 23.82 -3.93
N TYR A 30 6.77 23.51 -5.05
CA TYR A 30 5.58 22.65 -5.10
C TYR A 30 5.89 21.16 -5.00
N SER A 31 7.10 20.73 -5.35
CA SER A 31 7.52 19.33 -5.28
C SER A 31 7.74 18.85 -3.83
N GLN A 32 8.14 19.74 -2.91
CA GLN A 32 8.49 19.36 -1.53
C GLN A 32 7.29 19.20 -0.58
N THR A 33 6.12 19.69 -0.96
CA THR A 33 4.89 19.60 -0.13
C THR A 33 3.92 18.52 -0.61
N ARG A 34 4.01 18.11 -1.88
CA ARG A 34 3.18 17.06 -2.45
C ARG A 34 3.52 15.71 -1.81
N PHE A 35 2.51 14.91 -1.58
CA PHE A 35 2.56 13.61 -0.89
C PHE A 35 2.89 13.68 0.61
N LYS A 36 3.20 14.87 1.12
CA LYS A 36 3.44 15.13 2.54
C LYS A 36 2.29 15.87 3.21
N ASN A 37 1.66 16.80 2.51
CA ASN A 37 0.57 17.61 3.02
C ASN A 37 -0.63 17.59 2.07
N GLU A 38 -1.82 17.89 2.57
CA GLU A 38 -2.98 18.17 1.73
C GLU A 38 -2.74 19.46 0.93
N ILE A 39 -2.67 19.35 -0.40
CA ILE A 39 -2.45 20.48 -1.33
C ILE A 39 -3.62 20.67 -2.29
N PHE A 40 -4.60 19.77 -2.29
CA PHE A 40 -5.83 19.86 -3.07
C PHE A 40 -7.03 20.11 -2.15
N ASP A 41 -7.86 21.09 -2.50
CA ASP A 41 -9.05 21.45 -1.70
C ASP A 41 -10.13 20.36 -1.71
N SER A 42 -10.12 19.49 -2.74
CA SER A 42 -11.15 18.47 -2.93
C SER A 42 -10.64 17.26 -3.72
N PHE A 43 -11.43 16.20 -3.67
CA PHE A 43 -11.15 14.92 -4.34
C PHE A 43 -12.36 14.45 -5.16
N ILE A 44 -12.16 13.45 -5.98
CA ILE A 44 -13.20 12.73 -6.74
C ILE A 44 -13.21 11.29 -6.23
N VAL A 45 -14.39 10.73 -5.96
CA VAL A 45 -14.55 9.32 -5.62
C VAL A 45 -15.38 8.58 -6.67
N SER A 46 -14.89 7.43 -7.12
CA SER A 46 -15.63 6.45 -7.94
C SER A 46 -15.94 5.26 -7.05
N LYS A 47 -17.23 5.08 -6.71
CA LYS A 47 -17.66 4.02 -5.77
C LYS A 47 -18.02 2.73 -6.47
N ASP A 48 -17.89 1.61 -5.75
CA ASP A 48 -18.32 0.27 -6.13
C ASP A 48 -17.77 -0.21 -7.49
N PHE A 49 -16.57 0.23 -7.85
CA PHE A 49 -15.94 -0.19 -9.09
C PHE A 49 -15.51 -1.66 -8.99
N GLN A 50 -16.03 -2.51 -9.88
CA GLN A 50 -15.66 -3.92 -9.92
C GLN A 50 -14.31 -4.10 -10.60
N PHE A 51 -13.30 -4.60 -9.87
CA PHE A 51 -11.96 -4.86 -10.39
C PHE A 51 -11.67 -6.35 -10.64
N GLY A 52 -12.48 -7.24 -10.09
CA GLY A 52 -12.29 -8.67 -10.20
C GLY A 52 -13.50 -9.48 -9.78
N LYS A 53 -13.34 -10.79 -9.80
CA LYS A 53 -14.30 -11.77 -9.25
C LYS A 53 -13.59 -13.07 -8.96
N SER A 54 -14.02 -13.80 -7.94
CA SER A 54 -13.49 -15.11 -7.63
C SER A 54 -14.50 -15.94 -6.84
N LEU A 55 -14.27 -17.25 -6.71
CA LEU A 55 -15.06 -18.09 -5.81
C LEU A 55 -14.53 -17.97 -4.40
N THR A 56 -15.42 -17.87 -3.43
CA THR A 56 -15.11 -17.97 -1.99
C THR A 56 -14.74 -19.42 -1.63
N GLN A 57 -14.28 -19.65 -0.40
CA GLN A 57 -13.98 -21.00 0.09
C GLN A 57 -15.21 -21.92 0.09
N GLY A 58 -16.40 -21.35 0.32
CA GLY A 58 -17.70 -22.04 0.23
C GLY A 58 -18.22 -22.23 -1.20
N GLY A 59 -17.50 -21.74 -2.22
CA GLY A 59 -17.85 -21.90 -3.64
C GLY A 59 -18.85 -20.85 -4.17
N LYS A 60 -19.13 -19.79 -3.42
CA LYS A 60 -19.95 -18.66 -3.87
C LYS A 60 -19.12 -17.72 -4.75
N LEU A 61 -19.70 -17.25 -5.86
CA LEU A 61 -19.07 -16.21 -6.67
C LEU A 61 -19.13 -14.86 -5.94
N ASP A 62 -17.97 -14.27 -5.68
CA ASP A 62 -17.85 -12.92 -5.13
C ASP A 62 -17.36 -11.93 -6.19
N LEU A 63 -18.00 -10.75 -6.24
CA LEU A 63 -17.65 -9.64 -7.11
C LEU A 63 -16.81 -8.65 -6.32
N LEU A 64 -15.52 -8.61 -6.64
CA LEU A 64 -14.53 -7.79 -5.93
C LEU A 64 -14.67 -6.33 -6.33
N LYS A 65 -14.98 -5.47 -5.37
CA LYS A 65 -15.27 -4.05 -5.58
C LYS A 65 -14.29 -3.17 -4.81
N MET A 66 -14.08 -1.97 -5.33
CA MET A 66 -13.27 -0.94 -4.68
C MET A 66 -13.90 0.44 -4.84
N ASP A 67 -13.54 1.36 -3.94
CA ASP A 67 -13.79 2.79 -4.06
C ASP A 67 -12.46 3.48 -4.38
N ILE A 68 -12.43 4.31 -5.44
CA ILE A 68 -11.21 4.94 -5.94
C ILE A 68 -11.31 6.44 -5.70
N TYR A 69 -10.35 6.99 -4.96
CA TYR A 69 -10.23 8.39 -4.60
C TYR A 69 -9.08 9.02 -5.41
N GLN A 70 -9.31 10.21 -5.95
CA GLN A 70 -8.32 10.95 -6.75
C GLN A 70 -8.35 12.43 -6.39
N PRO A 71 -7.20 13.13 -6.39
CA PRO A 71 -7.20 14.59 -6.24
C PRO A 71 -7.98 15.24 -7.38
N LYS A 72 -8.84 16.21 -7.06
CA LYS A 72 -9.59 16.97 -8.07
C LYS A 72 -8.72 18.11 -8.62
N GLY A 73 -8.65 18.22 -9.93
CA GLY A 73 -7.87 19.27 -10.60
C GLY A 73 -6.37 18.99 -10.68
N ASP A 74 -5.94 17.78 -10.35
CA ASP A 74 -4.55 17.37 -10.50
C ASP A 74 -4.25 16.97 -11.95
N ASP A 75 -3.20 17.53 -12.50
CA ASP A 75 -2.73 17.31 -13.87
C ASP A 75 -1.41 16.50 -13.96
N LEU A 76 -0.90 15.99 -12.83
CA LEU A 76 0.26 15.11 -12.82
C LEU A 76 -0.02 13.82 -13.60
N ASP A 77 0.88 13.48 -14.53
CA ASP A 77 0.72 12.33 -15.43
C ASP A 77 1.00 10.97 -14.78
N LYS A 78 1.79 10.97 -13.69
CA LYS A 78 2.17 9.76 -12.96
C LYS A 78 2.05 9.97 -11.46
N ARG A 79 1.01 9.42 -10.86
CA ARG A 79 0.70 9.54 -9.42
C ARG A 79 1.00 8.23 -8.69
N PRO A 80 1.56 8.28 -7.48
CA PRO A 80 1.61 7.10 -6.63
C PRO A 80 0.21 6.56 -6.35
N LEU A 81 0.09 5.22 -6.31
CA LEU A 81 -1.13 4.50 -5.96
C LEU A 81 -0.99 3.88 -4.58
N ILE A 82 -2.01 4.05 -3.74
CA ILE A 82 -2.14 3.35 -2.46
C ILE A 82 -3.39 2.48 -2.51
N ILE A 83 -3.25 1.17 -2.23
CA ILE A 83 -4.37 0.24 -2.12
C ILE A 83 -4.52 -0.17 -0.66
N LEU A 84 -5.71 0.06 -0.08
CA LEU A 84 -5.99 -0.18 1.34
C LEU A 84 -7.06 -1.26 1.52
N ALA A 85 -6.72 -2.29 2.30
CA ALA A 85 -7.59 -3.42 2.64
C ALA A 85 -8.09 -3.30 4.09
N HIS A 86 -9.39 -3.47 4.28
CA HIS A 86 -10.05 -3.38 5.58
C HIS A 86 -9.66 -4.50 6.56
N GLY A 87 -9.93 -4.31 7.85
CA GLY A 87 -9.80 -5.32 8.90
C GLY A 87 -10.96 -6.32 8.92
N GLY A 88 -11.13 -7.02 10.07
CA GLY A 88 -12.29 -7.88 10.31
C GLY A 88 -12.01 -9.38 10.29
N HIS A 89 -10.81 -9.82 10.69
CA HIS A 89 -10.45 -11.25 10.86
C HIS A 89 -10.71 -12.13 9.61
N PHE A 90 -10.72 -11.53 8.40
CA PHE A 90 -11.13 -12.17 7.15
C PHE A 90 -12.58 -12.69 7.13
N MET A 91 -13.42 -12.32 8.10
CA MET A 91 -14.81 -12.77 8.22
C MET A 91 -15.82 -11.65 7.97
N PHE A 92 -15.45 -10.40 8.17
CA PHE A 92 -16.30 -9.23 7.98
C PHE A 92 -15.45 -8.00 7.61
N GLY A 93 -16.09 -6.87 7.38
CA GLY A 93 -15.46 -5.60 7.01
C GLY A 93 -15.96 -5.09 5.66
N ASP A 94 -15.60 -3.87 5.35
CA ASP A 94 -15.93 -3.21 4.08
C ASP A 94 -14.89 -2.16 3.74
N LYS A 95 -14.68 -1.93 2.44
CA LYS A 95 -13.76 -0.93 1.87
C LYS A 95 -13.97 0.49 2.43
N GLN A 96 -15.17 0.81 2.93
CA GLN A 96 -15.48 2.12 3.51
C GLN A 96 -14.72 2.39 4.81
N GLU A 97 -14.12 1.36 5.42
CA GLU A 97 -13.34 1.50 6.65
C GLU A 97 -12.20 2.53 6.52
N PHE A 98 -11.62 2.67 5.34
CA PHE A 98 -10.52 3.59 5.05
C PHE A 98 -10.94 4.89 4.34
N SER A 99 -12.24 5.21 4.29
CA SER A 99 -12.71 6.39 3.56
C SER A 99 -12.09 7.70 4.03
N GLY A 100 -11.91 7.88 5.34
CA GLY A 100 -11.31 9.09 5.91
C GLY A 100 -9.85 9.27 5.51
N GLU A 101 -9.04 8.22 5.69
CA GLU A 101 -7.62 8.24 5.30
C GLU A 101 -7.45 8.40 3.79
N ALA A 102 -8.32 7.77 2.99
CA ALA A 102 -8.30 7.90 1.54
C ALA A 102 -8.60 9.33 1.06
N GLU A 103 -9.48 10.06 1.73
CA GLU A 103 -9.76 11.48 1.46
C GLU A 103 -8.52 12.35 1.70
N VAL A 104 -7.87 12.20 2.86
CA VAL A 104 -6.65 12.94 3.21
C VAL A 104 -5.52 12.63 2.23
N LEU A 105 -5.27 11.34 1.95
CA LEU A 105 -4.24 10.90 1.01
C LEU A 105 -4.52 11.39 -0.42
N ALA A 106 -5.78 11.38 -0.86
CA ALA A 106 -6.15 11.93 -2.17
C ALA A 106 -5.89 13.43 -2.24
N LYS A 107 -6.23 14.20 -1.21
CA LYS A 107 -5.90 15.63 -1.13
C LYS A 107 -4.39 15.90 -1.07
N ALA A 108 -3.58 14.94 -0.60
CA ALA A 108 -2.12 15.02 -0.65
C ALA A 108 -1.54 14.69 -2.04
N GLY A 109 -2.36 14.20 -2.99
CA GLY A 109 -1.95 13.96 -4.38
C GLY A 109 -1.82 12.49 -4.77
N PHE A 110 -2.16 11.55 -3.89
CA PHE A 110 -2.19 10.12 -4.20
C PHE A 110 -3.46 9.73 -4.96
N VAL A 111 -3.38 8.66 -5.74
CA VAL A 111 -4.56 7.85 -6.08
C VAL A 111 -4.71 6.80 -5.00
N VAL A 112 -5.91 6.66 -4.43
CA VAL A 112 -6.16 5.70 -3.35
C VAL A 112 -7.31 4.78 -3.73
N ALA A 113 -7.14 3.48 -3.56
CA ALA A 113 -8.19 2.48 -3.75
C ALA A 113 -8.44 1.73 -2.44
N CYS A 114 -9.64 1.88 -1.88
CA CYS A 114 -10.11 1.09 -0.75
C CYS A 114 -10.82 -0.15 -1.33
N VAL A 115 -10.37 -1.34 -0.98
CA VAL A 115 -10.80 -2.59 -1.63
C VAL A 115 -11.55 -3.52 -0.69
N ASN A 116 -12.56 -4.21 -1.22
CA ASN A 116 -13.10 -5.43 -0.64
C ASN A 116 -12.32 -6.62 -1.19
N TYR A 117 -12.11 -7.62 -0.36
CA TYR A 117 -11.52 -8.90 -0.70
C TYR A 117 -12.43 -10.03 -0.19
N ARG A 118 -12.26 -11.25 -0.69
CA ARG A 118 -13.07 -12.40 -0.30
C ARG A 118 -12.95 -12.70 1.19
N LEU A 119 -14.09 -12.91 1.82
CA LEU A 119 -14.18 -13.25 3.23
C LEU A 119 -14.42 -14.77 3.40
N ILE A 120 -14.11 -15.27 4.59
CA ILE A 120 -14.40 -16.65 4.99
C ILE A 120 -15.94 -16.82 5.05
N ASP A 121 -16.46 -17.77 4.30
CA ASP A 121 -17.88 -18.13 4.25
C ASP A 121 -18.12 -19.63 4.54
N VAL A 122 -17.14 -20.25 5.20
CA VAL A 122 -17.17 -21.61 5.74
C VAL A 122 -16.96 -21.57 7.25
N GLU A 123 -17.09 -22.71 7.92
CA GLU A 123 -16.80 -22.80 9.37
C GLU A 123 -15.37 -22.32 9.67
N PRO A 124 -15.19 -21.33 10.58
CA PRO A 124 -13.90 -20.79 10.92
C PRO A 124 -12.94 -21.86 11.48
N SER A 125 -11.71 -21.85 11.00
CA SER A 125 -10.62 -22.74 11.44
C SER A 125 -9.28 -22.14 11.08
N ASP A 126 -8.18 -22.64 11.66
CA ASP A 126 -6.83 -22.23 11.28
C ASP A 126 -6.58 -22.42 9.77
N THR A 127 -7.04 -23.56 9.22
CA THR A 127 -6.94 -23.83 7.79
C THR A 127 -7.75 -22.83 6.94
N ALA A 128 -8.98 -22.49 7.36
CA ALA A 128 -9.80 -21.50 6.66
C ALA A 128 -9.14 -20.10 6.72
N SER A 129 -8.56 -19.74 7.85
CA SER A 129 -7.84 -18.47 8.05
C SER A 129 -6.59 -18.39 7.17
N MET A 130 -5.77 -19.43 7.10
CA MET A 130 -4.59 -19.45 6.24
C MET A 130 -4.96 -19.38 4.74
N LYS A 131 -6.01 -20.08 4.32
CA LYS A 131 -6.56 -19.95 2.97
C LYS A 131 -7.06 -18.54 2.68
N ALA A 132 -7.68 -17.88 3.67
CA ALA A 132 -8.19 -16.52 3.51
C ALA A 132 -7.07 -15.50 3.31
N VAL A 133 -5.90 -15.68 3.94
CA VAL A 133 -4.71 -14.87 3.65
C VAL A 133 -4.32 -14.99 2.18
N ILE A 134 -4.22 -16.22 1.64
CA ILE A 134 -3.90 -16.46 0.22
C ILE A 134 -4.97 -15.87 -0.70
N ASP A 135 -6.25 -16.07 -0.38
CA ASP A 135 -7.37 -15.54 -1.15
C ASP A 135 -7.36 -14.02 -1.21
N ALA A 136 -7.11 -13.36 -0.07
CA ALA A 136 -6.97 -11.90 0.01
C ALA A 136 -5.77 -11.39 -0.79
N ILE A 137 -4.60 -12.06 -0.73
CA ILE A 137 -3.43 -11.74 -1.55
C ILE A 137 -3.79 -11.78 -3.04
N HIS A 138 -4.49 -12.82 -3.51
CA HIS A 138 -4.91 -12.94 -4.90
C HIS A 138 -5.85 -11.82 -5.33
N ASP A 139 -6.75 -11.39 -4.45
CA ASP A 139 -7.68 -10.30 -4.71
C ASP A 139 -6.96 -8.95 -4.76
N LEU A 140 -6.03 -8.71 -3.84
CA LEU A 140 -5.19 -7.52 -3.84
C LEU A 140 -4.28 -7.46 -5.08
N ARG A 141 -3.70 -8.60 -5.53
CA ARG A 141 -2.96 -8.67 -6.80
C ARG A 141 -3.84 -8.31 -7.99
N ALA A 142 -5.09 -8.76 -8.01
CA ALA A 142 -6.05 -8.39 -9.05
C ALA A 142 -6.35 -6.89 -9.06
N ALA A 143 -6.41 -6.23 -7.90
CA ALA A 143 -6.56 -4.78 -7.80
C ALA A 143 -5.33 -4.03 -8.35
N VAL A 144 -4.11 -4.44 -8.01
CA VAL A 144 -2.89 -3.86 -8.56
C VAL A 144 -2.85 -4.05 -10.10
N ARG A 145 -3.15 -5.27 -10.57
CA ARG A 145 -3.20 -5.55 -12.03
C ARG A 145 -4.27 -4.74 -12.76
N PHE A 146 -5.39 -4.41 -12.11
CA PHE A 146 -6.40 -3.52 -12.68
C PHE A 146 -5.82 -2.15 -13.03
N PHE A 147 -5.10 -1.52 -12.11
CA PHE A 147 -4.48 -0.22 -12.38
C PHE A 147 -3.35 -0.31 -13.39
N ASN A 148 -2.55 -1.38 -13.38
CA ASN A 148 -1.53 -1.60 -14.40
C ASN A 148 -2.10 -1.85 -15.80
N LYS A 149 -3.29 -2.46 -15.89
CA LYS A 149 -4.06 -2.56 -17.12
C LYS A 149 -4.55 -1.18 -17.57
N ASP A 150 -5.13 -0.37 -16.66
CA ASP A 150 -5.59 0.98 -16.96
C ASP A 150 -4.48 1.83 -17.57
N VAL A 151 -3.27 1.81 -17.03
CA VAL A 151 -2.09 2.51 -17.58
C VAL A 151 -1.79 2.11 -19.02
N LYS A 152 -2.04 0.86 -19.40
CA LYS A 152 -1.78 0.36 -20.76
C LYS A 152 -2.96 0.55 -21.73
N THR A 153 -4.13 0.94 -21.22
CA THR A 153 -5.36 1.08 -22.02
C THR A 153 -5.85 2.52 -22.00
N GLU A 154 -6.64 2.90 -21.00
CA GLU A 154 -7.30 4.22 -20.92
C GLU A 154 -6.45 5.26 -20.19
N ASN A 155 -5.56 4.82 -19.30
CA ASN A 155 -4.75 5.63 -18.40
C ASN A 155 -5.59 6.67 -17.61
N LYS A 156 -6.79 6.27 -17.25
CA LYS A 156 -7.78 7.12 -16.59
C LYS A 156 -7.30 7.63 -15.22
N TYR A 157 -6.61 6.74 -14.49
CA TYR A 157 -6.17 7.05 -13.13
C TYR A 157 -4.76 7.65 -13.11
N ARG A 158 -4.04 7.65 -14.22
CA ARG A 158 -2.68 8.22 -14.37
C ARG A 158 -1.76 7.83 -13.22
N ILE A 159 -1.75 6.55 -12.85
CA ILE A 159 -0.87 6.04 -11.80
C ILE A 159 0.55 5.78 -12.35
N ASP A 160 1.53 5.85 -11.46
CA ASP A 160 2.88 5.36 -11.74
C ASP A 160 3.00 3.88 -11.34
N PRO A 161 3.16 2.95 -12.29
CA PRO A 161 3.29 1.52 -11.98
C PRO A 161 4.49 1.17 -11.10
N ALA A 162 5.51 2.03 -11.03
CA ALA A 162 6.66 1.85 -10.16
C ALA A 162 6.42 2.33 -8.72
N LYS A 163 5.32 3.05 -8.48
CA LYS A 163 4.98 3.67 -7.19
C LYS A 163 3.64 3.18 -6.67
N VAL A 164 3.50 1.87 -6.59
CA VAL A 164 2.31 1.20 -6.04
C VAL A 164 2.61 0.74 -4.63
N ILE A 165 1.80 1.19 -3.68
CA ILE A 165 1.88 0.86 -2.26
C ILE A 165 0.63 0.07 -1.89
N ILE A 166 0.81 -0.99 -1.11
CA ILE A 166 -0.29 -1.78 -0.58
C ILE A 166 -0.36 -1.59 0.94
N GLY A 167 -1.54 -1.69 1.51
CA GLY A 167 -1.64 -1.59 2.96
C GLY A 167 -3.00 -2.02 3.48
N GLY A 168 -3.16 -1.94 4.78
CA GLY A 168 -4.42 -2.30 5.42
C GLY A 168 -4.36 -2.27 6.94
N TYR A 169 -5.47 -2.64 7.55
CA TYR A 169 -5.62 -2.74 8.99
C TYR A 169 -5.90 -4.19 9.40
N SER A 170 -5.27 -4.66 10.49
CA SER A 170 -5.54 -5.99 11.05
C SER A 170 -5.42 -7.09 9.97
N ALA A 171 -6.48 -7.80 9.64
CA ALA A 171 -6.52 -8.83 8.58
C ALA A 171 -6.05 -8.29 7.22
N GLY A 172 -6.45 -7.08 6.83
CA GLY A 172 -5.98 -6.43 5.59
C GLY A 172 -4.49 -6.11 5.62
N ALA A 173 -3.95 -5.76 6.79
CA ALA A 173 -2.51 -5.57 6.97
C ALA A 173 -1.74 -6.90 6.92
N VAL A 174 -2.28 -7.97 7.52
CA VAL A 174 -1.74 -9.34 7.40
C VAL A 174 -1.64 -9.75 5.94
N ALA A 175 -2.73 -9.57 5.16
CA ALA A 175 -2.73 -9.86 3.73
C ALA A 175 -1.68 -9.03 2.97
N SER A 176 -1.55 -7.73 3.27
CA SER A 176 -0.61 -6.82 2.61
C SER A 176 0.84 -7.16 2.91
N LEU A 177 1.16 -7.53 4.15
CA LEU A 177 2.49 -7.97 4.55
C LEU A 177 2.89 -9.27 3.83
N HIS A 178 2.02 -10.28 3.84
CA HIS A 178 2.30 -11.54 3.15
C HIS A 178 2.30 -11.38 1.61
N TYR A 179 1.51 -10.46 1.06
CA TYR A 179 1.58 -10.10 -0.36
C TYR A 179 2.97 -9.66 -0.79
N ALA A 180 3.60 -8.82 0.02
CA ALA A 180 4.89 -8.21 -0.30
C ALA A 180 6.07 -9.14 -0.01
N TYR A 181 6.01 -9.91 1.08
CA TYR A 181 7.17 -10.59 1.64
C TYR A 181 7.11 -12.12 1.62
N ALA A 182 5.93 -12.74 1.43
CA ALA A 182 5.81 -14.18 1.22
C ALA A 182 5.76 -14.50 -0.27
N ASN A 183 6.90 -14.44 -0.96
CA ASN A 183 6.95 -14.40 -2.41
C ASN A 183 7.69 -15.59 -3.05
N THR A 184 8.15 -16.56 -2.26
CA THR A 184 8.80 -17.78 -2.71
C THR A 184 8.03 -19.05 -2.32
N ILE A 185 8.28 -20.16 -3.02
CA ILE A 185 7.72 -21.48 -2.65
C ILE A 185 8.12 -21.85 -1.22
N LYS A 186 9.37 -21.55 -0.83
CA LYS A 186 9.86 -21.81 0.52
C LYS A 186 9.03 -21.07 1.57
N ASP A 187 8.68 -19.82 1.34
CA ASP A 187 7.89 -19.02 2.28
C ASP A 187 6.50 -19.63 2.50
N VAL A 188 5.85 -20.06 1.41
CA VAL A 188 4.54 -20.72 1.49
C VAL A 188 4.61 -22.04 2.25
N VAL A 189 5.66 -22.82 2.02
CA VAL A 189 5.88 -24.08 2.74
C VAL A 189 6.20 -23.83 4.22
N ASP A 190 7.01 -22.82 4.53
CA ASP A 190 7.29 -22.42 5.92
C ASP A 190 6.03 -21.94 6.65
N MET A 191 5.13 -21.23 5.96
CA MET A 191 3.86 -20.76 6.53
C MET A 191 2.88 -21.89 6.87
N GLY A 192 2.69 -22.86 5.99
CA GLY A 192 1.63 -23.84 6.16
C GLY A 192 1.94 -25.26 5.66
N GLY A 193 3.16 -25.53 5.19
CA GLY A 193 3.55 -26.82 4.64
C GLY A 193 3.05 -27.05 3.21
N GLU A 194 3.24 -28.27 2.73
CA GLU A 194 2.91 -28.66 1.35
C GLU A 194 1.43 -28.47 0.99
N TRP A 195 0.51 -28.63 1.93
CA TRP A 195 -0.92 -28.45 1.67
C TRP A 195 -1.28 -26.99 1.32
N LEU A 196 -0.57 -26.02 1.90
CA LEU A 196 -0.79 -24.60 1.59
C LEU A 196 -0.20 -24.28 0.21
N LEU A 197 0.95 -24.83 -0.12
CA LEU A 197 1.54 -24.71 -1.45
C LEU A 197 0.60 -25.30 -2.52
N GLU A 198 0.05 -26.48 -2.28
CA GLU A 198 -0.94 -27.12 -3.16
C GLU A 198 -2.20 -26.25 -3.33
N TYR A 199 -2.63 -25.59 -2.25
CA TYR A 199 -3.73 -24.63 -2.34
C TYR A 199 -3.40 -23.43 -3.22
N VAL A 200 -2.22 -22.82 -3.04
CA VAL A 200 -1.73 -21.72 -3.87
C VAL A 200 -1.67 -22.11 -5.34
N GLU A 201 -1.07 -23.24 -5.67
CA GLU A 201 -0.97 -23.73 -7.05
C GLU A 201 -2.35 -23.94 -7.69
N ARG A 202 -3.25 -24.61 -6.98
CA ARG A 202 -4.60 -24.88 -7.45
C ARG A 202 -5.42 -23.59 -7.66
N THR A 203 -5.19 -22.55 -6.89
CA THR A 203 -5.93 -21.28 -6.96
C THR A 203 -5.30 -20.27 -7.91
N GLY A 204 -4.18 -20.63 -8.58
CA GLY A 204 -3.57 -19.83 -9.67
C GLY A 204 -2.15 -19.36 -9.40
N GLY A 205 -1.42 -20.05 -8.54
CA GLY A 205 -0.05 -19.72 -8.15
C GLY A 205 -0.01 -18.42 -7.34
N PHE A 206 1.14 -17.78 -7.29
CA PHE A 206 1.30 -16.51 -6.55
C PHE A 206 0.40 -15.40 -7.08
N GLU A 207 0.13 -15.34 -8.39
CA GLU A 207 -0.70 -14.30 -8.99
C GLU A 207 -2.21 -14.47 -8.77
N GLY A 208 -2.68 -15.68 -8.54
CA GLY A 208 -4.10 -15.98 -8.41
C GLY A 208 -4.91 -15.76 -9.69
N ARG A 209 -6.25 -15.94 -9.59
CA ARG A 209 -7.16 -15.84 -10.74
C ARG A 209 -8.27 -14.82 -10.55
N SER A 210 -8.15 -13.91 -9.59
CA SER A 210 -9.24 -12.99 -9.21
C SER A 210 -9.52 -11.89 -10.23
N GLY A 211 -8.61 -11.64 -11.19
CA GLY A 211 -8.86 -10.67 -12.29
C GLY A 211 -7.60 -10.16 -12.95
N ASN A 212 -7.79 -9.53 -14.12
CA ASN A 212 -6.79 -8.81 -14.90
C ASN A 212 -5.48 -9.59 -15.17
N PRO A 213 -5.53 -10.81 -15.74
CA PRO A 213 -4.33 -11.62 -15.98
C PRO A 213 -3.39 -10.94 -16.99
N GLY A 214 -2.08 -11.23 -16.87
CA GLY A 214 -1.05 -10.75 -17.82
C GLY A 214 -0.51 -9.35 -17.53
N PHE A 215 -1.00 -8.68 -16.48
CA PHE A 215 -0.44 -7.42 -15.99
C PHE A 215 0.39 -7.66 -14.73
N GLN A 216 1.34 -6.76 -14.48
CA GLN A 216 2.22 -6.84 -13.31
C GLN A 216 1.45 -6.53 -12.01
N SER A 217 1.92 -7.09 -10.90
CA SER A 217 1.37 -6.87 -9.57
C SER A 217 2.44 -6.45 -8.53
N GLN A 218 3.61 -5.96 -8.98
CA GLN A 218 4.65 -5.50 -8.08
C GLN A 218 4.23 -4.26 -7.31
N VAL A 219 4.73 -4.15 -6.07
CA VAL A 219 4.54 -3.00 -5.18
C VAL A 219 5.90 -2.52 -4.68
N CYS A 220 6.02 -1.24 -4.37
CA CYS A 220 7.25 -0.64 -3.83
C CYS A 220 7.21 -0.43 -2.32
N GLY A 221 6.07 -0.55 -1.67
CA GLY A 221 5.94 -0.33 -0.24
C GLY A 221 4.70 -0.94 0.39
N VAL A 222 4.75 -1.08 1.72
CA VAL A 222 3.66 -1.60 2.56
C VAL A 222 3.32 -0.60 3.66
N ILE A 223 2.02 -0.34 3.85
CA ILE A 223 1.47 0.37 5.01
C ILE A 223 0.73 -0.65 5.89
N ASN A 224 1.24 -0.87 7.08
CA ASN A 224 0.74 -1.86 8.03
C ASN A 224 0.14 -1.18 9.26
N PHE A 225 -1.18 -1.29 9.43
CA PHE A 225 -1.85 -0.89 10.66
C PHE A 225 -2.21 -2.15 11.47
N ALA A 226 -1.47 -2.41 12.56
CA ALA A 226 -1.70 -3.51 13.50
C ALA A 226 -1.82 -4.90 12.86
N GLY A 227 -0.98 -5.20 11.87
CA GLY A 227 -0.86 -6.52 11.26
C GLY A 227 0.36 -7.30 11.76
N SER A 228 0.42 -8.57 11.38
CA SER A 228 1.51 -9.50 11.68
C SER A 228 1.80 -10.40 10.49
N MET A 229 2.94 -11.09 10.52
CA MET A 229 3.32 -12.11 9.55
C MET A 229 3.57 -13.46 10.24
N HIS A 230 3.62 -14.52 9.44
CA HIS A 230 4.04 -15.83 9.92
C HIS A 230 5.42 -15.76 10.59
N SER A 231 6.38 -15.10 9.95
CA SER A 231 7.71 -14.82 10.52
C SER A 231 8.30 -13.54 9.92
N ALA A 232 9.03 -12.77 10.71
CA ALA A 232 9.82 -11.63 10.24
C ALA A 232 10.96 -12.06 9.28
N ASN A 233 11.35 -13.34 9.30
CA ASN A 233 12.35 -13.90 8.38
C ASN A 233 11.85 -14.01 6.93
N LEU A 234 10.56 -13.72 6.67
CA LEU A 234 10.06 -13.55 5.31
C LEU A 234 10.62 -12.30 4.64
N LEU A 235 11.13 -11.32 5.41
CA LEU A 235 11.76 -10.13 4.84
C LEU A 235 13.16 -10.43 4.34
N ASP A 236 13.42 -10.06 3.07
CA ASP A 236 14.72 -10.11 2.43
C ASP A 236 15.23 -8.71 2.04
N VAL A 237 16.45 -8.61 1.55
CA VAL A 237 17.05 -7.37 1.04
C VAL A 237 16.37 -6.95 -0.26
N ASP A 238 16.39 -5.64 -0.57
CA ASP A 238 15.85 -5.08 -1.81
C ASP A 238 14.34 -5.28 -2.03
N GLU A 239 13.60 -5.58 -0.97
CA GLU A 239 12.15 -5.71 -0.99
C GLU A 239 11.43 -4.36 -0.75
N PRO A 240 10.08 -4.30 -0.88
CA PRO A 240 9.29 -3.11 -0.64
C PRO A 240 9.55 -2.48 0.73
N PHE A 241 9.63 -1.14 0.79
CA PHE A 241 9.75 -0.44 2.07
C PHE A 241 8.54 -0.71 2.98
N LEU A 242 8.72 -0.51 4.29
CA LEU A 242 7.69 -0.81 5.29
C LEU A 242 7.43 0.39 6.20
N VAL A 243 6.16 0.79 6.35
CA VAL A 243 5.73 1.66 7.44
C VAL A 243 4.65 0.98 8.25
N SER A 244 4.79 0.99 9.58
CA SER A 244 3.81 0.37 10.48
C SER A 244 3.38 1.31 11.60
N VAL A 245 2.09 1.23 11.94
CA VAL A 245 1.50 1.77 13.17
C VAL A 245 0.99 0.60 13.98
N HIS A 246 1.39 0.45 15.25
CA HIS A 246 0.98 -0.70 16.06
C HIS A 246 0.99 -0.37 17.56
N GLY A 247 -0.06 -0.78 18.27
CA GLY A 247 -0.14 -0.65 19.71
C GLY A 247 0.76 -1.68 20.42
N THR A 248 1.60 -1.22 21.38
CA THR A 248 2.53 -2.14 22.06
C THR A 248 1.84 -3.11 23.02
N ASN A 249 0.56 -2.84 23.38
CA ASN A 249 -0.26 -3.71 24.23
C ASN A 249 -1.39 -4.41 23.46
N ASP A 250 -1.27 -4.51 22.11
CA ASP A 250 -2.24 -5.19 21.27
C ASP A 250 -2.40 -6.67 21.67
N LYS A 251 -3.64 -7.07 22.03
CA LYS A 251 -4.01 -8.42 22.44
C LYS A 251 -4.73 -9.21 21.33
N THR A 252 -5.06 -8.54 20.22
CA THR A 252 -5.74 -9.15 19.08
C THR A 252 -4.74 -9.64 18.05
N VAL A 253 -3.80 -8.76 17.67
CA VAL A 253 -2.66 -9.07 16.81
C VAL A 253 -1.40 -8.65 17.59
N PRO A 254 -0.57 -9.59 18.05
CA PRO A 254 0.54 -9.27 18.95
C PRO A 254 1.56 -8.33 18.31
N PHE A 255 2.02 -7.33 19.08
CA PHE A 255 3.08 -6.41 18.66
C PHE A 255 4.42 -7.14 18.42
N ASN A 256 4.73 -8.13 19.25
CA ASN A 256 5.89 -9.02 19.10
C ASN A 256 5.44 -10.39 18.58
N ALA A 257 5.68 -11.47 19.28
CA ALA A 257 5.24 -12.82 18.90
C ALA A 257 4.05 -13.27 19.74
N GLY A 258 3.11 -13.96 19.12
CA GLY A 258 1.95 -14.55 19.79
C GLY A 258 0.92 -15.08 18.80
N SER A 259 -0.14 -15.71 19.32
CA SER A 259 -1.30 -16.08 18.50
C SER A 259 -2.24 -14.89 18.33
N THR A 260 -2.85 -14.78 17.17
CA THR A 260 -3.99 -13.87 16.97
C THR A 260 -5.22 -14.42 17.69
N GLY A 261 -6.06 -13.55 18.26
CA GLY A 261 -7.15 -13.97 19.16
C GLY A 261 -8.18 -14.98 18.59
N THR A 262 -8.11 -15.28 17.29
CA THR A 262 -9.03 -16.17 16.57
C THR A 262 -8.39 -17.46 16.06
N THR A 263 -7.06 -17.60 16.12
CA THR A 263 -6.33 -18.78 15.62
C THR A 263 -5.25 -19.21 16.62
N ALA A 264 -4.85 -20.48 16.58
CA ALA A 264 -3.70 -21.00 17.31
C ALA A 264 -2.36 -20.72 16.58
N VAL A 265 -2.41 -20.15 15.37
CA VAL A 265 -1.23 -19.84 14.57
C VAL A 265 -0.45 -18.71 15.26
N VAL A 266 0.81 -18.99 15.61
CA VAL A 266 1.74 -17.98 16.14
C VAL A 266 2.23 -17.12 14.99
N THR A 267 2.19 -15.81 15.19
CA THR A 267 2.67 -14.81 14.23
C THR A 267 3.61 -13.82 14.88
N GLU A 268 4.37 -13.10 14.09
CA GLU A 268 5.29 -12.04 14.51
C GLU A 268 4.75 -10.68 14.05
N GLY A 269 4.60 -9.76 15.01
CA GLY A 269 4.06 -8.42 14.77
C GLY A 269 5.12 -7.38 14.48
N SER A 270 4.69 -6.12 14.44
CA SER A 270 5.52 -5.00 13.95
C SER A 270 6.83 -4.82 14.72
N GLY A 271 6.90 -5.16 16.01
CA GLY A 271 8.14 -5.07 16.78
C GLY A 271 9.25 -5.95 16.20
N LEU A 272 8.97 -7.23 15.92
CA LEU A 272 9.93 -8.16 15.35
C LEU A 272 10.16 -7.90 13.86
N ILE A 273 9.12 -7.58 13.11
CA ILE A 273 9.20 -7.25 11.68
C ILE A 273 10.16 -6.07 11.45
N HIS A 274 10.01 -4.99 12.21
CA HIS A 274 10.90 -3.82 12.09
C HIS A 274 12.30 -4.05 12.64
N ALA A 275 12.47 -4.92 13.64
CA ALA A 275 13.79 -5.35 14.08
C ALA A 275 14.53 -6.08 12.95
N ARG A 276 13.86 -6.96 12.22
CA ARG A 276 14.40 -7.63 11.03
C ARG A 276 14.67 -6.65 9.90
N ALA A 277 13.73 -5.76 9.57
CA ALA A 277 13.89 -4.74 8.54
C ALA A 277 15.15 -3.88 8.77
N LYS A 278 15.37 -3.43 10.02
CA LYS A 278 16.60 -2.71 10.40
C LYS A 278 17.86 -3.56 10.25
N GLN A 279 17.81 -4.84 10.64
CA GLN A 279 18.95 -5.74 10.52
C GLN A 279 19.44 -5.91 9.08
N ILE A 280 18.51 -5.98 8.12
CA ILE A 280 18.82 -6.17 6.69
C ILE A 280 18.95 -4.86 5.91
N GLY A 281 18.76 -3.69 6.55
CA GLY A 281 18.87 -2.38 5.90
C GLY A 281 17.68 -2.00 5.03
N LEU A 282 16.52 -2.65 5.22
CA LEU A 282 15.29 -2.28 4.51
C LEU A 282 14.77 -0.93 5.00
N ALA A 283 14.38 -0.04 4.08
CA ALA A 283 13.79 1.25 4.43
C ALA A 283 12.49 1.03 5.22
N ASN A 284 12.41 1.57 6.44
CA ASN A 284 11.27 1.31 7.31
C ASN A 284 11.01 2.43 8.32
N LEU A 285 9.73 2.59 8.72
CA LEU A 285 9.28 3.46 9.80
C LEU A 285 8.31 2.69 10.71
N LEU A 286 8.61 2.58 11.99
CA LEU A 286 7.71 2.05 13.01
C LEU A 286 7.18 3.17 13.90
N ILE A 287 5.88 3.34 13.92
CA ILE A 287 5.14 4.20 14.87
C ILE A 287 4.55 3.26 15.93
N ALA A 288 5.32 3.01 16.99
CA ALA A 288 4.90 2.18 18.12
C ALA A 288 4.10 3.04 19.10
N MET A 289 2.81 2.75 19.23
CA MET A 289 1.92 3.45 20.16
C MET A 289 1.98 2.78 21.53
N GLU A 290 2.75 3.38 22.43
CA GLU A 290 3.02 2.81 23.75
C GLU A 290 1.75 2.60 24.57
N GLY A 291 1.55 1.38 25.06
CA GLY A 291 0.38 0.99 25.86
C GLY A 291 -0.95 0.90 25.10
N ALA A 292 -1.00 1.31 23.83
CA ALA A 292 -2.21 1.23 23.04
C ALA A 292 -2.55 -0.23 22.67
N ASP A 293 -3.84 -0.49 22.50
CA ASP A 293 -4.38 -1.77 22.07
C ASP A 293 -4.51 -1.87 20.52
N HIS A 294 -5.35 -2.79 20.04
CA HIS A 294 -5.59 -3.02 18.62
C HIS A 294 -6.25 -1.85 17.87
N LEU A 295 -7.03 -1.00 18.56
CA LEU A 295 -7.85 0.05 17.94
C LEU A 295 -7.07 1.35 17.64
N ILE A 296 -5.80 1.23 17.28
CA ILE A 296 -4.87 2.34 17.06
C ILE A 296 -5.31 3.35 16.00
N ARG A 297 -6.03 2.94 14.95
CA ARG A 297 -6.49 3.84 13.88
C ARG A 297 -7.37 4.98 14.37
N PHE A 298 -8.10 4.74 15.47
CA PHE A 298 -9.02 5.71 16.05
C PHE A 298 -8.38 6.58 17.12
N SER A 299 -7.12 6.32 17.49
CA SER A 299 -6.44 6.98 18.61
C SER A 299 -5.14 7.69 18.21
N CYS A 300 -4.65 7.54 16.99
CA CYS A 300 -3.41 8.17 16.53
C CYS A 300 -3.73 9.44 15.69
N GLU A 301 -3.52 10.61 16.28
CA GLU A 301 -3.87 11.90 15.66
C GLU A 301 -2.90 12.28 14.53
N ASP A 302 -1.61 11.94 14.64
CA ASP A 302 -0.54 12.36 13.72
C ASP A 302 0.06 11.21 12.88
N CYS A 303 -0.44 9.98 13.03
CA CYS A 303 0.12 8.83 12.30
C CYS A 303 0.09 9.01 10.79
N LEU A 304 -0.99 9.54 10.25
CA LEU A 304 -1.12 9.71 8.81
C LEU A 304 -0.14 10.77 8.27
N GLU A 305 0.13 11.82 9.05
CA GLU A 305 1.15 12.83 8.73
C GLU A 305 2.55 12.20 8.73
N GLN A 306 2.89 11.40 9.75
CA GLN A 306 4.17 10.68 9.80
C GLN A 306 4.32 9.70 8.65
N ILE A 307 3.26 8.95 8.31
CA ILE A 307 3.23 8.04 7.15
C ILE A 307 3.51 8.84 5.87
N MET A 308 2.75 9.89 5.59
CA MET A 308 2.95 10.74 4.41
C MET A 308 4.35 11.35 4.36
N GLY A 309 4.88 11.80 5.52
CA GLY A 309 6.25 12.27 5.64
C GLY A 309 7.27 11.22 5.19
N PHE A 310 7.13 9.98 5.65
CA PHE A 310 7.99 8.87 5.24
C PHE A 310 7.81 8.53 3.75
N LEU A 311 6.56 8.37 3.28
CA LEU A 311 6.28 8.07 1.88
C LEU A 311 6.89 9.10 0.93
N SER A 312 6.84 10.39 1.28
CA SER A 312 7.41 11.46 0.47
C SER A 312 8.94 11.35 0.28
N THR A 313 9.63 10.58 1.13
CA THR A 313 11.08 10.31 1.01
C THR A 313 11.38 9.06 0.21
N GLN A 314 10.38 8.18 0.00
CA GLN A 314 10.52 6.91 -0.72
C GLN A 314 10.01 7.00 -2.17
N LEU A 315 9.27 8.03 -2.51
CA LEU A 315 8.61 8.25 -3.80
C LEU A 315 9.30 9.33 -4.65
#